data_4dd9cf1750b70fbc6727b22c6a7fc76f
#
_entry.id   4dd9cf1750b70fbc6727b22c6a7fc76f
#
_cell.length_a   1.000
_cell.length_b   1.000
_cell.length_c   1.000
_cell.angle_alpha   90.00
_cell.angle_beta   90.00
_cell.angle_gamma   90.00
#
_symmetry.space_group_name_H-M   'P 1'
#
loop_
_entity.id
_entity.type
_entity.pdbx_description
1 polymer ?
#
loop_
_entity_poly.entity_id
_entity_poly.type
_entity_poly.pdbx_seq_one_letter_code
_entity_poly.pdbx_strand_id
1 'polypeptide(L)'
;MNDMENEIRARFTEFAHAWSAHDVPAMVACWTDSGNVTHPWGTFAAGRDEITQLLTSEHDGPMRESRWIVSELHIQPLSERTAVVQCDAVLEDVRAPNGKPYALPHQIDAVIAHDASVGDWRFVSFHPSFVRARG
;
A
#
# COMPACT_ATOMS: atom_id res chain seq x y z
N MET A 1 -21.05 10.08 11.02
CA MET A 1 -20.29 8.98 10.46
C MET A 1 -20.10 9.20 8.96
N ASN A 2 -18.90 9.06 8.49
CA ASN A 2 -18.58 9.38 7.13
C ASN A 2 -18.39 8.09 6.33
N ASP A 3 -19.28 7.83 5.35
CA ASP A 3 -19.19 6.65 4.50
C ASP A 3 -17.87 6.61 3.72
N MET A 4 -17.37 7.77 3.32
CA MET A 4 -16.06 7.89 2.65
C MET A 4 -14.95 7.29 3.51
N GLU A 5 -14.89 7.65 4.78
CA GLU A 5 -13.85 7.13 5.68
C GLU A 5 -13.94 5.63 5.83
N ASN A 6 -15.16 5.10 6.00
CA ASN A 6 -15.37 3.66 6.12
C ASN A 6 -14.95 2.91 4.85
N GLU A 7 -15.27 3.47 3.69
CA GLU A 7 -14.90 2.86 2.40
C GLU A 7 -13.39 2.91 2.17
N ILE A 8 -12.73 3.99 2.57
CA ILE A 8 -11.27 4.11 2.47
C ILE A 8 -10.59 3.11 3.42
N ARG A 9 -11.09 2.99 4.66
CA ARG A 9 -10.57 2.01 5.61
C ARG A 9 -10.72 0.59 5.07
N ALA A 10 -11.85 0.28 4.45
CA ALA A 10 -12.09 -1.02 3.85
C ALA A 10 -11.08 -1.30 2.72
N ARG A 11 -10.72 -0.30 1.93
CA ARG A 11 -9.71 -0.45 0.87
C ARG A 11 -8.34 -0.81 1.45
N PHE A 12 -7.94 -0.14 2.52
CA PHE A 12 -6.67 -0.46 3.19
C PHE A 12 -6.69 -1.86 3.81
N THR A 13 -7.82 -2.26 4.40
CA THR A 13 -7.99 -3.60 4.96
C THR A 13 -7.87 -4.68 3.86
N GLU A 14 -8.51 -4.46 2.72
CA GLU A 14 -8.41 -5.39 1.60
C GLU A 14 -6.97 -5.49 1.06
N PHE A 15 -6.29 -4.36 0.96
CA PHE A 15 -4.90 -4.36 0.51
C PHE A 15 -4.01 -5.14 1.48
N ALA A 16 -4.18 -4.93 2.79
CA ALA A 16 -3.42 -5.65 3.81
C ALA A 16 -3.67 -7.16 3.75
N HIS A 17 -4.93 -7.57 3.53
CA HIS A 17 -5.27 -8.98 3.37
C HIS A 17 -4.64 -9.57 2.11
N ALA A 18 -4.70 -8.85 0.99
CA ALA A 18 -4.11 -9.29 -0.26
C ALA A 18 -2.58 -9.43 -0.14
N TRP A 19 -1.95 -8.47 0.53
CA TRP A 19 -0.51 -8.53 0.80
C TRP A 19 -0.15 -9.77 1.60
N SER A 20 -0.84 -9.98 2.72
CA SER A 20 -0.55 -11.10 3.62
C SER A 20 -0.89 -12.45 3.01
N ALA A 21 -1.79 -12.49 2.02
CA ALA A 21 -2.08 -13.67 1.24
C ALA A 21 -1.15 -13.83 0.03
N HIS A 22 -0.28 -12.84 -0.22
CA HIS A 22 0.64 -12.80 -1.36
C HIS A 22 -0.09 -12.90 -2.70
N ASP A 23 -1.28 -12.31 -2.76
CA ASP A 23 -2.13 -12.29 -3.94
C ASP A 23 -1.87 -11.00 -4.72
N VAL A 24 -0.88 -11.04 -5.61
CA VAL A 24 -0.46 -9.87 -6.38
C VAL A 24 -1.61 -9.28 -7.22
N PRO A 25 -2.39 -10.06 -7.97
CA PRO A 25 -3.53 -9.47 -8.69
C PRO A 25 -4.52 -8.73 -7.79
N ALA A 26 -4.81 -9.25 -6.61
CA ALA A 26 -5.70 -8.57 -5.66
C ALA A 26 -5.08 -7.28 -5.12
N MET A 27 -3.76 -7.26 -4.88
CA MET A 27 -3.06 -6.05 -4.48
C MET A 27 -3.15 -4.98 -5.58
N VAL A 28 -2.83 -5.35 -6.81
CA VAL A 28 -2.81 -4.42 -7.96
C VAL A 28 -4.20 -3.84 -8.22
N ALA A 29 -5.25 -4.61 -7.99
CA ALA A 29 -6.62 -4.14 -8.14
C ALA A 29 -6.96 -2.96 -7.21
N CYS A 30 -6.16 -2.71 -6.17
CA CYS A 30 -6.37 -1.57 -5.27
C CYS A 30 -5.93 -0.23 -5.89
N TRP A 31 -5.20 -0.23 -6.99
CA TRP A 31 -4.81 0.99 -7.70
C TRP A 31 -5.76 1.31 -8.85
N THR A 32 -5.80 2.60 -9.22
CA THR A 32 -6.39 3.00 -10.50
C THR A 32 -5.51 2.48 -11.64
N ASP A 33 -6.04 2.45 -12.87
CA ASP A 33 -5.30 1.96 -14.04
C ASP A 33 -3.96 2.68 -14.24
N SER A 34 -3.93 3.99 -13.98
CA SER A 34 -2.73 4.82 -14.13
C SER A 34 -2.07 5.16 -12.81
N GLY A 35 -2.44 4.48 -11.73
CA GLY A 35 -1.87 4.72 -10.42
C GLY A 35 -0.38 4.42 -10.36
N ASN A 36 0.26 4.89 -9.29
CA ASN A 36 1.70 4.71 -9.14
C ASN A 36 2.07 4.38 -7.70
N VAL A 37 3.26 3.85 -7.56
CA VAL A 37 3.90 3.62 -6.27
C VAL A 37 5.35 4.09 -6.37
N THR A 38 5.81 4.80 -5.34
CA THR A 38 7.21 5.16 -5.18
C THR A 38 7.76 4.39 -3.99
N HIS A 39 8.70 3.53 -4.25
CA HIS A 39 9.29 2.68 -3.22
C HIS A 39 10.31 3.47 -2.40
N PRO A 40 10.52 3.16 -1.10
CA PRO A 40 11.50 3.88 -0.29
C PRO A 40 12.93 3.80 -0.83
N TRP A 41 13.23 2.79 -1.64
CA TRP A 41 14.53 2.63 -2.29
C TRP A 41 14.68 3.48 -3.55
N GLY A 42 13.65 4.26 -3.91
CA GLY A 42 13.69 5.11 -5.09
C GLY A 42 13.10 4.47 -6.35
N THR A 43 12.69 3.23 -6.31
CA THR A 43 12.03 2.59 -7.45
C THR A 43 10.64 3.18 -7.63
N PHE A 44 10.33 3.60 -8.86
CA PHE A 44 9.04 4.15 -9.22
C PHE A 44 8.36 3.21 -10.22
N ALA A 45 7.11 2.86 -9.95
CA ALA A 45 6.29 2.05 -10.84
C ALA A 45 5.03 2.83 -11.18
N ALA A 46 4.76 3.02 -12.46
CA ALA A 46 3.59 3.72 -12.96
C ALA A 46 2.74 2.78 -13.80
N GLY A 47 1.45 2.73 -13.48
CA GLY A 47 0.50 1.86 -14.14
C GLY A 47 0.52 0.45 -13.59
N ARG A 48 -0.58 -0.27 -13.83
CA ARG A 48 -0.77 -1.59 -13.24
C ARG A 48 0.26 -2.63 -13.70
N ASP A 49 0.75 -2.54 -14.93
CA ASP A 49 1.73 -3.50 -15.42
C ASP A 49 3.05 -3.38 -14.64
N GLU A 50 3.54 -2.14 -14.46
CA GLU A 50 4.78 -1.93 -13.70
C GLU A 50 4.60 -2.25 -12.22
N ILE A 51 3.44 -1.91 -11.65
CA ILE A 51 3.13 -2.25 -10.25
C ILE A 51 3.10 -3.77 -10.08
N THR A 52 2.51 -4.50 -11.04
CA THR A 52 2.48 -5.96 -11.02
C THR A 52 3.89 -6.53 -11.02
N GLN A 53 4.78 -6.01 -11.88
CA GLN A 53 6.16 -6.47 -11.94
C GLN A 53 6.89 -6.22 -10.62
N LEU A 54 6.72 -5.03 -10.05
CA LEU A 54 7.34 -4.68 -8.77
C LEU A 54 6.87 -5.60 -7.65
N LEU A 55 5.56 -5.75 -7.48
CA LEU A 55 4.99 -6.56 -6.41
C LEU A 55 5.30 -8.04 -6.59
N THR A 56 5.30 -8.55 -7.82
CA THR A 56 5.67 -9.93 -8.10
C THR A 56 7.12 -10.19 -7.67
N SER A 57 8.02 -9.30 -8.02
CA SER A 57 9.42 -9.42 -7.63
C SER A 57 9.58 -9.41 -6.11
N GLU A 58 8.88 -8.51 -5.43
CA GLU A 58 8.94 -8.42 -3.97
C GLU A 58 8.41 -9.68 -3.29
N HIS A 59 7.26 -10.17 -3.76
CA HIS A 59 6.60 -11.33 -3.16
C HIS A 59 7.23 -12.66 -3.56
N ASP A 60 8.05 -12.70 -4.60
CA ASP A 60 8.92 -13.82 -4.90
C ASP A 60 10.23 -13.76 -4.12
N GLY A 61 10.56 -12.60 -3.57
CA GLY A 61 11.82 -12.32 -2.87
C GLY A 61 11.63 -12.01 -1.39
N PRO A 62 12.08 -10.81 -0.94
CA PRO A 62 12.12 -10.48 0.49
C PRO A 62 10.76 -10.49 1.18
N MET A 63 9.69 -10.24 0.42
CA MET A 63 8.34 -10.12 0.97
C MET A 63 7.56 -11.43 0.91
N ARG A 64 8.15 -12.54 0.50
CA ARG A 64 7.46 -13.82 0.25
C ARG A 64 6.73 -14.39 1.46
N GLU A 65 7.12 -14.00 2.67
CA GLU A 65 6.46 -14.43 3.91
C GLU A 65 6.00 -13.27 4.76
N SER A 66 6.05 -12.05 4.21
CA SER A 66 5.72 -10.86 4.98
C SER A 66 4.22 -10.71 5.19
N ARG A 67 3.89 -10.02 6.29
CA ARG A 67 2.54 -9.58 6.60
C ARG A 67 2.55 -8.07 6.78
N TRP A 68 1.51 -7.42 6.30
CA TRP A 68 1.41 -5.97 6.38
C TRP A 68 0.41 -5.59 7.46
N ILE A 69 0.89 -4.86 8.46
CA ILE A 69 0.09 -4.42 9.59
C ILE A 69 0.03 -2.91 9.56
N VAL A 70 -1.18 -2.38 9.43
CA VAL A 70 -1.44 -0.96 9.29
C VAL A 70 -2.05 -0.44 10.58
N SER A 71 -1.53 0.68 11.06
CA SER A 71 -2.11 1.38 12.20
C SER A 71 -3.35 2.17 11.79
N GLU A 72 -3.89 2.94 12.72
CA GLU A 72 -5.03 3.80 12.45
C GLU A 72 -4.72 4.81 11.34
N LEU A 73 -5.66 4.99 10.42
CA LEU A 73 -5.50 5.89 9.30
C LEU A 73 -5.86 7.33 9.69
N HIS A 74 -5.04 8.26 9.23
CA HIS A 74 -5.37 9.67 9.23
C HIS A 74 -5.86 10.02 7.82
N ILE A 75 -7.16 10.28 7.68
CA ILE A 75 -7.80 10.54 6.39
C ILE A 75 -8.14 12.02 6.29
N GLN A 76 -7.61 12.67 5.26
CA GLN A 76 -7.89 14.08 4.99
C GLN A 76 -8.61 14.19 3.65
N PRO A 77 -9.92 14.41 3.64
CA PRO A 77 -10.65 14.60 2.39
C PRO A 77 -10.20 15.89 1.70
N LEU A 78 -9.99 15.81 0.39
CA LEU A 78 -9.73 16.97 -0.45
C LEU A 78 -10.96 17.37 -1.24
N SER A 79 -11.84 16.40 -1.51
CA SER A 79 -13.12 16.59 -2.19
C SER A 79 -14.00 15.40 -1.83
N GLU A 80 -15.18 15.31 -2.45
CA GLU A 80 -16.05 14.15 -2.25
C GLU A 80 -15.48 12.85 -2.83
N ARG A 81 -14.48 12.95 -3.70
CA ARG A 81 -13.93 11.81 -4.44
C ARG A 81 -12.43 11.66 -4.33
N THR A 82 -11.79 12.44 -3.46
CA THR A 82 -10.35 12.39 -3.32
C THR A 82 -9.96 12.65 -1.88
N ALA A 83 -8.99 11.90 -1.39
CA ALA A 83 -8.45 12.07 -0.05
C ALA A 83 -6.96 11.78 -0.03
N VAL A 84 -6.27 12.40 0.93
CA VAL A 84 -4.92 12.01 1.31
C VAL A 84 -5.03 11.15 2.56
N VAL A 85 -4.29 10.06 2.59
CA VAL A 85 -4.28 9.15 3.74
C VAL A 85 -2.85 8.98 4.22
N GLN A 86 -2.66 9.11 5.52
CA GLN A 86 -1.37 8.89 6.16
C GLN A 86 -1.53 7.88 7.28
N CYS A 87 -0.56 7.00 7.43
CA CYS A 87 -0.54 6.03 8.52
C CYS A 87 0.86 5.49 8.75
N ASP A 88 1.06 4.93 9.94
CA ASP A 88 2.21 4.09 10.21
C ASP A 88 1.86 2.65 9.85
N ALA A 89 2.86 1.89 9.46
CA ALA A 89 2.69 0.48 9.13
C ALA A 89 3.95 -0.29 9.47
N VAL A 90 3.82 -1.59 9.59
CA VAL A 90 4.96 -2.49 9.81
C VAL A 90 4.80 -3.67 8.87
N LEU A 91 5.86 -3.99 8.13
CA LEU A 91 5.97 -5.26 7.46
C LEU A 91 6.67 -6.22 8.42
N GLU A 92 5.99 -7.30 8.79
CA GLU A 92 6.57 -8.35 9.62
C GLU A 92 7.06 -9.50 8.75
N ASP A 93 8.07 -10.20 9.24
CA ASP A 93 8.63 -11.37 8.57
C ASP A 93 9.18 -11.08 7.17
N VAL A 94 9.77 -9.91 6.99
CA VAL A 94 10.56 -9.60 5.81
C VAL A 94 11.83 -10.41 5.87
N ARG A 95 12.25 -11.00 4.74
CA ARG A 95 13.43 -11.88 4.72
C ARG A 95 14.68 -11.13 4.29
N ALA A 96 15.68 -11.15 5.15
CA ALA A 96 17.02 -10.68 4.82
C ALA A 96 17.68 -11.64 3.82
N PRO A 97 18.78 -11.24 3.15
CA PRO A 97 19.49 -12.14 2.22
C PRO A 97 19.91 -13.46 2.82
N ASN A 98 20.19 -13.49 4.15
CA ASN A 98 20.54 -14.73 4.86
C ASN A 98 19.30 -15.54 5.29
N GLY A 99 18.11 -15.13 4.90
CA GLY A 99 16.84 -15.80 5.23
C GLY A 99 16.27 -15.47 6.60
N LYS A 100 16.96 -14.66 7.42
CA LYS A 100 16.45 -14.30 8.75
C LYS A 100 15.32 -13.28 8.65
N PRO A 101 14.27 -13.44 9.47
CA PRO A 101 13.16 -12.48 9.46
C PRO A 101 13.53 -11.20 10.18
N TYR A 102 12.98 -10.09 9.72
CA TYR A 102 13.03 -8.82 10.42
C TYR A 102 11.75 -8.04 10.19
N ALA A 103 11.52 -7.04 11.03
CA ALA A 103 10.38 -6.13 10.89
C ALA A 103 10.84 -4.84 10.23
N LEU A 104 9.99 -4.29 9.38
CA LEU A 104 10.28 -3.05 8.65
C LEU A 104 9.21 -2.02 8.94
N PRO A 105 9.41 -1.16 9.96
CA PRO A 105 8.50 -0.04 10.20
C PRO A 105 8.62 1.00 9.08
N HIS A 106 7.49 1.55 8.67
CA HIS A 106 7.46 2.58 7.64
C HIS A 106 6.22 3.44 7.79
N GLN A 107 6.20 4.54 7.06
CA GLN A 107 5.04 5.42 6.97
C GLN A 107 4.50 5.37 5.55
N ILE A 108 3.18 5.49 5.44
CA ILE A 108 2.49 5.51 4.15
C ILE A 108 1.89 6.90 3.95
N ASP A 109 2.16 7.49 2.80
CA ASP A 109 1.43 8.63 2.28
C ASP A 109 0.76 8.18 0.98
N ALA A 110 -0.55 8.29 0.93
CA ALA A 110 -1.29 7.85 -0.24
C ALA A 110 -2.30 8.90 -0.68
N VAL A 111 -2.50 9.01 -1.97
CA VAL A 111 -3.64 9.71 -2.55
C VAL A 111 -4.60 8.65 -3.04
N ILE A 112 -5.84 8.74 -2.60
CA ILE A 112 -6.88 7.79 -2.94
C ILE A 112 -8.05 8.54 -3.57
N ALA A 113 -8.66 7.92 -4.59
CA ALA A 113 -9.78 8.52 -5.30
C ALA A 113 -10.90 7.51 -5.50
N HIS A 114 -12.12 8.03 -5.53
CA HIS A 114 -13.28 7.24 -5.91
C HIS A 114 -13.27 7.10 -7.42
N ASP A 115 -13.05 5.89 -7.91
CA ASP A 115 -13.03 5.57 -9.33
C ASP A 115 -14.46 5.26 -9.78
N ALA A 116 -15.06 6.19 -10.51
CA ALA A 116 -16.46 6.06 -10.94
C ALA A 116 -16.67 4.88 -11.90
N SER A 117 -15.62 4.44 -12.62
CA SER A 117 -15.74 3.34 -13.56
C SER A 117 -16.00 2.00 -12.87
N VAL A 118 -15.55 1.87 -11.60
CA VAL A 118 -15.73 0.64 -10.81
C VAL A 118 -16.55 0.88 -9.55
N GLY A 119 -16.90 2.14 -9.23
CA GLY A 119 -17.70 2.48 -8.07
C GLY A 119 -16.98 2.27 -6.74
N ASP A 120 -15.65 2.45 -6.70
CA ASP A 120 -14.86 2.07 -5.56
C ASP A 120 -13.67 3.03 -5.36
N TRP A 121 -13.12 3.04 -4.14
CA TRP A 121 -11.93 3.83 -3.80
C TRP A 121 -10.68 3.06 -4.19
N ARG A 122 -9.76 3.74 -4.88
CA ARG A 122 -8.51 3.14 -5.35
C ARG A 122 -7.33 4.08 -5.20
N PHE A 123 -6.15 3.52 -5.00
CA PHE A 123 -4.93 4.30 -4.87
C PHE A 123 -4.58 4.96 -6.20
N VAL A 124 -4.33 6.25 -6.15
CA VAL A 124 -3.77 7.03 -7.26
C VAL A 124 -2.25 7.08 -7.10
N SER A 125 -1.79 7.31 -5.89
CA SER A 125 -0.37 7.36 -5.55
C SER A 125 -0.18 6.71 -4.20
N PHE A 126 0.86 5.92 -4.07
CA PHE A 126 1.16 5.20 -2.83
C PHE A 126 2.65 5.35 -2.56
N HIS A 127 2.99 5.94 -1.41
CA HIS A 127 4.37 6.30 -1.13
C HIS A 127 4.78 5.86 0.27
N PRO A 128 5.34 4.65 0.42
CA PRO A 128 5.93 4.24 1.68
C PRO A 128 7.29 4.90 1.89
N SER A 129 7.59 5.26 3.14
CA SER A 129 8.87 5.87 3.53
C SER A 129 9.39 5.18 4.78
N PHE A 130 10.70 4.96 4.85
CA PHE A 130 11.28 4.39 6.05
C PHE A 130 11.21 5.37 7.21
N VAL A 131 10.92 4.83 8.39
CA VAL A 131 10.96 5.61 9.62
C VAL A 131 12.41 5.74 10.05
N ARG A 132 12.85 7.00 10.23
CA ARG A 132 14.19 7.24 10.76
C ARG A 132 14.21 6.99 12.25
N ALA A 133 15.22 6.25 12.69
CA ALA A 133 15.53 6.18 14.10
C ALA A 133 15.97 7.58 14.56
N ARG A 134 15.37 8.06 15.63
CA ARG A 134 15.82 9.31 16.27
C ARG A 134 17.06 8.97 17.09
N GLY A 135 18.17 9.51 16.62
CA GLY A 135 19.46 9.28 17.28
C GLY A 135 19.60 10.07 18.53
#